data_c98a84cb6b6e3e3e99746e24ad4bbaac
#
_entry.id   c98a84cb6b6e3e3e99746e24ad4bbaac
#
_cell.length_a   1.000
_cell.length_b   1.000
_cell.length_c   1.000
_cell.angle_alpha   90.00
_cell.angle_beta   90.00
_cell.angle_gamma   90.00
#
_symmetry.space_group_name_H-M   'P 1'
#
loop_
_entity.id
_entity.type
_entity.pdbx_description
1 polymer ?
#
loop_
_entity_poly.entity_id
_entity_poly.type
_entity_poly.pdbx_seq_one_letter_code
_entity_poly.pdbx_strand_id
1 'polypeptide(L)'
;MDHVTEHHPSHGLDGFDRVILVHGFGAGPDEHWFPWLARSVPHLEALELPSPQAPRASIWVPMIAERIGSSPDSLAGLAIVTHSLGGLAALRAIERVISSSPDHRDEQHLAAFIAVAPFAQHLPPTGEAELDHFLITGLSDFLKGADPRELRPFLGATTVIHSDNDPLVPQEASLDVAAALGADVVTVPGAGHFLASDGIT
;
A
#
# COMPACT_ATOMS: atom_id res chain seq x y z
N MET A 1 -28.98 24.76 23.56
CA MET A 1 -27.68 24.11 23.89
C MET A 1 -27.66 22.80 23.12
N ASP A 2 -27.24 22.87 21.86
CA ASP A 2 -27.23 21.73 20.97
C ASP A 2 -25.89 21.03 21.11
N HIS A 3 -25.89 19.82 21.68
CA HIS A 3 -24.74 18.93 21.69
C HIS A 3 -24.48 18.43 20.27
N VAL A 4 -23.52 19.05 19.61
CA VAL A 4 -22.90 18.48 18.42
C VAL A 4 -22.10 17.26 18.90
N THR A 5 -22.62 16.07 18.70
CA THR A 5 -21.86 14.83 18.82
C THR A 5 -20.90 14.75 17.65
N GLU A 6 -19.64 15.11 17.91
CA GLU A 6 -18.55 14.79 16.98
C GLU A 6 -18.45 13.26 16.87
N HIS A 7 -18.96 12.74 15.77
CA HIS A 7 -18.70 11.37 15.35
C HIS A 7 -17.26 11.34 14.80
N HIS A 8 -16.31 11.05 15.67
CA HIS A 8 -15.02 10.52 15.23
C HIS A 8 -15.23 9.03 14.94
N PRO A 9 -15.13 8.58 13.69
CA PRO A 9 -15.02 7.16 13.43
C PRO A 9 -13.61 6.72 13.81
N SER A 10 -13.45 6.29 15.05
CA SER A 10 -12.26 5.54 15.48
C SER A 10 -12.38 4.10 14.96
N HIS A 11 -12.30 3.92 13.66
CA HIS A 11 -12.09 2.60 13.10
C HIS A 11 -10.59 2.39 12.95
N GLY A 12 -9.95 1.97 14.04
CA GLY A 12 -8.63 1.37 13.98
C GLY A 12 -8.66 0.10 13.12
N LEU A 13 -7.50 -0.42 12.74
CA LEU A 13 -7.38 -1.66 11.97
C LEU A 13 -8.00 -2.89 12.66
N ASP A 14 -8.35 -2.80 13.95
CA ASP A 14 -9.03 -3.84 14.74
C ASP A 14 -10.46 -4.17 14.24
N GLY A 15 -11.04 -3.31 13.42
CA GLY A 15 -12.39 -3.50 12.88
C GLY A 15 -12.45 -4.38 11.62
N PHE A 16 -11.30 -4.79 11.07
CA PHE A 16 -11.24 -5.63 9.87
C PHE A 16 -11.00 -7.09 10.23
N ASP A 17 -11.58 -8.00 9.45
CA ASP A 17 -11.42 -9.45 9.65
C ASP A 17 -10.00 -9.92 9.33
N ARG A 18 -9.36 -9.25 8.37
CA ARG A 18 -7.98 -9.50 7.93
C ARG A 18 -7.28 -8.18 7.63
N VAL A 19 -6.00 -8.14 7.96
CA VAL A 19 -5.10 -7.05 7.57
C VAL A 19 -3.87 -7.64 6.91
N ILE A 20 -3.54 -7.19 5.70
CA ILE A 20 -2.32 -7.58 5.00
C ILE A 20 -1.38 -6.39 4.95
N LEU A 21 -0.12 -6.58 5.34
CA LEU A 21 0.95 -5.59 5.17
C LEU A 21 1.86 -6.00 4.01
N VAL A 22 2.09 -5.07 3.08
CA VAL A 22 2.95 -5.25 1.91
C VAL A 22 4.12 -4.27 1.99
N HIS A 23 5.33 -4.80 2.18
CA HIS A 23 6.55 -4.01 2.28
C HIS A 23 7.06 -3.50 0.92
N GLY A 24 8.00 -2.56 0.94
CA GLY A 24 8.63 -1.98 -0.24
C GLY A 24 9.94 -2.65 -0.66
N PHE A 25 10.68 -1.95 -1.54
CA PHE A 25 12.02 -2.32 -1.98
C PHE A 25 12.98 -2.44 -0.78
N GLY A 26 13.81 -3.47 -0.79
CA GLY A 26 14.86 -3.66 0.21
C GLY A 26 14.40 -4.04 1.61
N ALA A 27 13.08 -4.12 1.86
CA ALA A 27 12.51 -4.37 3.17
C ALA A 27 11.95 -5.78 3.32
N GLY A 28 11.65 -6.17 4.55
CA GLY A 28 10.98 -7.41 4.93
C GLY A 28 9.95 -7.16 6.04
N PRO A 29 9.21 -8.21 6.48
CA PRO A 29 8.13 -8.09 7.45
C PRO A 29 8.58 -7.65 8.85
N ASP A 30 9.87 -7.83 9.17
CA ASP A 30 10.44 -7.54 10.49
C ASP A 30 11.16 -6.19 10.57
N GLU A 31 11.00 -5.34 9.55
CA GLU A 31 11.71 -4.06 9.44
C GLU A 31 10.81 -2.85 9.70
N HIS A 32 11.43 -1.70 9.96
CA HIS A 32 10.77 -0.41 10.15
C HIS A 32 9.71 -0.43 11.28
N TRP A 33 8.52 0.10 11.02
CA TRP A 33 7.36 0.12 11.91
C TRP A 33 6.48 -1.14 11.81
N PHE A 34 6.81 -2.07 10.92
CA PHE A 34 5.98 -3.25 10.65
C PHE A 34 5.82 -4.16 11.87
N PRO A 35 6.88 -4.47 12.67
CA PRO A 35 6.73 -5.27 13.89
C PRO A 35 5.85 -4.60 14.95
N TRP A 36 5.91 -3.26 15.03
CA TRP A 36 5.02 -2.51 15.92
C TRP A 36 3.55 -2.68 15.48
N LEU A 37 3.27 -2.50 14.19
CA LEU A 37 1.93 -2.66 13.65
C LEU A 37 1.41 -4.11 13.85
N ALA A 38 2.24 -5.11 13.59
CA ALA A 38 1.89 -6.52 13.77
C ALA A 38 1.56 -6.86 15.24
N ARG A 39 2.23 -6.23 16.20
CA ARG A 39 1.87 -6.38 17.63
C ARG A 39 0.58 -5.67 18.00
N SER A 40 0.26 -4.59 17.31
CA SER A 40 -0.90 -3.74 17.58
C SER A 40 -2.18 -4.26 16.91
N VAL A 41 -2.04 -5.02 15.83
CA VAL A 41 -3.17 -5.53 15.02
C VAL A 41 -3.12 -7.06 14.99
N PRO A 42 -3.93 -7.77 15.80
CA PRO A 42 -3.83 -9.23 15.99
C PRO A 42 -4.05 -10.07 14.72
N HIS A 43 -4.77 -9.55 13.73
CA HIS A 43 -5.10 -10.24 12.48
C HIS A 43 -4.26 -9.77 11.30
N LEU A 44 -3.14 -9.08 11.57
CA LEU A 44 -2.22 -8.62 10.54
C LEU A 44 -1.29 -9.74 10.09
N GLU A 45 -1.24 -9.94 8.80
CA GLU A 45 -0.25 -10.74 8.10
C GLU A 45 0.72 -9.83 7.36
N ALA A 46 1.96 -9.72 7.82
CA ALA A 46 3.02 -9.07 7.09
C ALA A 46 3.58 -10.06 6.05
N LEU A 47 3.49 -9.72 4.77
CA LEU A 47 3.94 -10.59 3.70
C LEU A 47 5.47 -10.62 3.62
N GLU A 48 6.04 -11.81 3.49
CA GLU A 48 7.44 -12.00 3.12
C GLU A 48 7.53 -12.15 1.59
N LEU A 49 7.96 -11.11 0.91
CA LEU A 49 8.11 -11.10 -0.55
C LEU A 49 9.58 -11.40 -0.93
N PRO A 50 9.81 -12.31 -1.88
CA PRO A 50 11.16 -12.77 -2.18
C PRO A 50 11.99 -11.70 -2.90
N SER A 51 13.33 -11.77 -2.67
CA SER A 51 14.33 -10.91 -3.32
C SER A 51 14.01 -9.41 -3.22
N PRO A 52 13.83 -8.84 -2.02
CA PRO A 52 13.38 -7.47 -1.87
C PRO A 52 14.35 -6.43 -2.45
N GLN A 53 15.65 -6.75 -2.58
CA GLN A 53 16.64 -5.89 -3.24
C GLN A 53 16.62 -5.99 -4.78
N ALA A 54 15.90 -6.98 -5.34
CA ALA A 54 15.73 -7.18 -6.78
C ALA A 54 14.30 -7.66 -7.08
N PRO A 55 13.26 -6.89 -6.69
CA PRO A 55 11.87 -7.31 -6.79
C PRO A 55 11.45 -7.46 -8.24
N ARG A 56 10.58 -8.44 -8.49
CA ARG A 56 10.01 -8.70 -9.81
C ARG A 56 8.49 -8.65 -9.73
N ALA A 57 7.87 -7.80 -10.53
CA ALA A 57 6.41 -7.70 -10.61
C ALA A 57 5.76 -9.04 -10.96
N SER A 58 6.40 -9.86 -11.83
CA SER A 58 5.93 -11.20 -12.22
C SER A 58 5.91 -12.21 -11.07
N ILE A 59 6.57 -11.92 -9.94
CA ILE A 59 6.60 -12.75 -8.74
C ILE A 59 5.74 -12.12 -7.64
N TRP A 60 5.99 -10.86 -7.31
CA TRP A 60 5.31 -10.19 -6.20
C TRP A 60 3.81 -10.05 -6.43
N VAL A 61 3.41 -9.58 -7.62
CA VAL A 61 1.99 -9.33 -7.92
C VAL A 61 1.13 -10.62 -7.81
N PRO A 62 1.49 -11.77 -8.40
CA PRO A 62 0.74 -13.00 -8.19
C PRO A 62 0.71 -13.49 -6.74
N MET A 63 1.81 -13.38 -5.99
CA MET A 63 1.86 -13.78 -4.58
C MET A 63 0.93 -12.93 -3.72
N ILE A 64 0.95 -11.61 -3.90
CA ILE A 64 0.03 -10.71 -3.20
C ILE A 64 -1.42 -11.01 -3.60
N ALA A 65 -1.69 -11.21 -4.89
CA ALA A 65 -3.03 -11.53 -5.38
C ALA A 65 -3.57 -12.84 -4.81
N GLU A 66 -2.72 -13.87 -4.66
CA GLU A 66 -3.09 -15.12 -4.02
C GLU A 66 -3.48 -14.91 -2.55
N ARG A 67 -2.73 -14.08 -1.82
CA ARG A 67 -3.06 -13.77 -0.42
C ARG A 67 -4.32 -12.93 -0.29
N ILE A 68 -4.57 -11.99 -1.18
CA ILE A 68 -5.81 -11.20 -1.24
C ILE A 68 -7.00 -12.12 -1.51
N GLY A 69 -6.89 -12.97 -2.55
CA GLY A 69 -7.95 -13.88 -2.99
C GLY A 69 -8.11 -15.14 -2.14
N SER A 70 -7.33 -15.37 -1.08
CA SER A 70 -7.32 -16.62 -0.31
C SER A 70 -8.52 -16.81 0.61
N SER A 71 -9.37 -15.81 0.79
CA SER A 71 -10.62 -15.90 1.56
C SER A 71 -11.83 -15.93 0.63
N PRO A 72 -12.74 -16.89 0.79
CA PRO A 72 -14.00 -16.91 0.03
C PRO A 72 -14.96 -15.77 0.42
N ASP A 73 -14.79 -15.19 1.61
CA ASP A 73 -15.72 -14.20 2.18
C ASP A 73 -15.40 -12.75 1.77
N SER A 74 -14.73 -12.60 0.63
CA SER A 74 -14.59 -11.32 -0.06
C SER A 74 -13.57 -10.32 0.50
N LEU A 75 -13.24 -9.38 -0.35
CA LEU A 75 -12.44 -8.19 -0.04
C LEU A 75 -13.11 -7.27 1.01
N ALA A 76 -14.41 -7.46 1.30
CA ALA A 76 -15.19 -6.57 2.15
C ALA A 76 -14.74 -6.52 3.63
N GLY A 77 -14.08 -7.58 4.11
CA GLY A 77 -13.49 -7.62 5.46
C GLY A 77 -11.97 -7.39 5.48
N LEU A 78 -11.35 -7.12 4.32
CA LEU A 78 -9.90 -7.01 4.18
C LEU A 78 -9.45 -5.55 4.17
N ALA A 79 -8.47 -5.22 5.01
CA ALA A 79 -7.66 -4.02 4.91
C ALA A 79 -6.27 -4.36 4.37
N ILE A 80 -5.73 -3.51 3.50
CA ILE A 80 -4.35 -3.63 3.01
C ILE A 80 -3.58 -2.38 3.42
N VAL A 81 -2.46 -2.60 4.12
CA VAL A 81 -1.48 -1.58 4.48
C VAL A 81 -0.25 -1.79 3.63
N THR A 82 0.27 -0.73 3.03
CA THR A 82 1.41 -0.82 2.13
C THR A 82 2.48 0.21 2.46
N HIS A 83 3.71 -0.08 2.08
CA HIS A 83 4.81 0.86 2.14
C HIS A 83 5.53 0.95 0.79
N SER A 84 5.71 2.17 0.29
CA SER A 84 6.54 2.47 -0.89
C SER A 84 6.14 1.63 -2.13
N LEU A 85 7.06 0.90 -2.76
CA LEU A 85 6.83 -0.02 -3.88
C LEU A 85 5.70 -1.03 -3.62
N GLY A 86 5.51 -1.42 -2.35
CA GLY A 86 4.43 -2.31 -1.94
C GLY A 86 3.04 -1.79 -2.29
N GLY A 87 2.86 -0.46 -2.31
CA GLY A 87 1.62 0.19 -2.74
C GLY A 87 1.30 -0.10 -4.20
N LEU A 88 2.27 0.10 -5.08
CA LEU A 88 2.11 -0.18 -6.51
C LEU A 88 1.90 -1.68 -6.78
N ALA A 89 2.64 -2.56 -6.09
CA ALA A 89 2.50 -4.00 -6.22
C ALA A 89 1.11 -4.49 -5.75
N ALA A 90 0.60 -3.93 -4.64
CA ALA A 90 -0.72 -4.25 -4.10
C ALA A 90 -1.85 -3.78 -5.03
N LEU A 91 -1.79 -2.56 -5.57
CA LEU A 91 -2.77 -2.07 -6.54
C LEU A 91 -2.87 -3.01 -7.75
N ARG A 92 -1.75 -3.46 -8.30
CA ARG A 92 -1.74 -4.43 -9.39
C ARG A 92 -2.29 -5.81 -9.00
N ALA A 93 -2.04 -6.22 -7.77
CA ALA A 93 -2.59 -7.47 -7.25
C ALA A 93 -4.11 -7.40 -7.08
N ILE A 94 -4.63 -6.27 -6.59
CA ILE A 94 -6.08 -6.00 -6.49
C ILE A 94 -6.71 -6.03 -7.89
N GLU A 95 -6.14 -5.33 -8.87
CA GLU A 95 -6.60 -5.38 -10.26
C GLU A 95 -6.69 -6.81 -10.79
N ARG A 96 -5.65 -7.61 -10.54
CA ARG A 96 -5.60 -9.00 -10.96
C ARG A 96 -6.72 -9.83 -10.32
N VAL A 97 -6.99 -9.66 -9.03
CA VAL A 97 -8.09 -10.37 -8.32
C VAL A 97 -9.43 -9.98 -8.92
N ILE A 98 -9.72 -8.68 -9.06
CA ILE A 98 -10.97 -8.17 -9.64
C ILE A 98 -11.17 -8.67 -11.07
N SER A 99 -10.11 -8.67 -11.89
CA SER A 99 -10.17 -9.10 -13.28
C SER A 99 -10.33 -10.62 -13.43
N SER A 100 -9.97 -11.42 -12.42
CA SER A 100 -10.12 -12.87 -12.45
C SER A 100 -11.56 -13.35 -12.24
N SER A 101 -12.46 -12.48 -11.78
CA SER A 101 -13.87 -12.79 -11.49
C SER A 101 -14.81 -11.74 -12.12
N PRO A 102 -14.86 -11.66 -13.45
CA PRO A 102 -15.61 -10.61 -14.15
C PRO A 102 -17.10 -10.61 -13.84
N ASP A 103 -17.71 -11.78 -13.60
CA ASP A 103 -19.13 -11.92 -13.30
C ASP A 103 -19.52 -11.42 -11.89
N HIS A 104 -18.54 -11.26 -10.99
CA HIS A 104 -18.71 -10.78 -9.61
C HIS A 104 -17.94 -9.48 -9.35
N ARG A 105 -17.55 -8.79 -10.39
CA ARG A 105 -16.70 -7.59 -10.26
C ARG A 105 -17.31 -6.53 -9.35
N ASP A 106 -18.59 -6.28 -9.47
CA ASP A 106 -19.32 -5.27 -8.70
C ASP A 106 -19.51 -5.64 -7.21
N GLU A 107 -19.25 -6.91 -6.85
CA GLU A 107 -19.33 -7.40 -5.47
C GLU A 107 -17.96 -7.36 -4.76
N GLN A 108 -16.88 -7.09 -5.50
CA GLN A 108 -15.52 -7.11 -4.99
C GLN A 108 -15.08 -5.71 -4.55
N HIS A 109 -15.32 -5.38 -3.28
CA HIS A 109 -14.87 -4.13 -2.68
C HIS A 109 -13.93 -4.41 -1.51
N LEU A 110 -12.71 -3.90 -1.61
CA LEU A 110 -11.76 -3.90 -0.49
C LEU A 110 -12.27 -2.96 0.60
N ALA A 111 -12.27 -3.40 1.86
CA ALA A 111 -12.77 -2.60 2.97
C ALA A 111 -11.90 -1.35 3.22
N ALA A 112 -10.58 -1.49 3.19
CA ALA A 112 -9.67 -0.36 3.34
C ALA A 112 -8.33 -0.55 2.62
N PHE A 113 -7.78 0.56 2.12
CA PHE A 113 -6.44 0.61 1.53
C PHE A 113 -5.65 1.78 2.14
N ILE A 114 -4.59 1.46 2.86
CA ILE A 114 -3.72 2.43 3.50
C ILE A 114 -2.34 2.36 2.85
N ALA A 115 -1.94 3.45 2.19
CA ALA A 115 -0.66 3.51 1.48
C ALA A 115 0.28 4.53 2.12
N VAL A 116 1.42 4.05 2.63
CA VAL A 116 2.47 4.86 3.22
C VAL A 116 3.55 5.10 2.18
N ALA A 117 3.86 6.37 1.90
CA ALA A 117 4.82 6.81 0.88
C ALA A 117 4.61 6.14 -0.50
N PRO A 118 3.36 6.07 -1.02
CA PRO A 118 3.08 5.41 -2.30
C PRO A 118 3.54 6.25 -3.48
N PHE A 119 3.73 5.57 -4.62
CA PHE A 119 3.93 6.19 -5.93
C PHE A 119 3.38 5.26 -7.02
N ALA A 120 3.05 5.83 -8.19
CA ALA A 120 2.58 5.10 -9.36
C ALA A 120 3.18 5.65 -10.66
N GLN A 121 4.40 6.16 -10.58
CA GLN A 121 5.13 6.77 -11.69
C GLN A 121 6.62 6.48 -11.59
N HIS A 122 7.39 6.81 -12.62
CA HIS A 122 8.84 6.79 -12.54
C HIS A 122 9.33 7.82 -11.52
N LEU A 123 10.27 7.40 -10.68
CA LEU A 123 10.91 8.26 -9.69
C LEU A 123 12.26 8.79 -10.20
N PRO A 124 12.68 9.96 -9.73
CA PRO A 124 14.03 10.46 -9.99
C PRO A 124 15.08 9.57 -9.29
N PRO A 125 16.36 9.66 -9.68
CA PRO A 125 17.44 9.02 -8.95
C PRO A 125 17.46 9.48 -7.49
N THR A 126 17.69 8.53 -6.58
CA THR A 126 17.69 8.75 -5.13
C THR A 126 19.08 8.97 -4.55
N GLY A 127 20.11 8.52 -5.29
CA GLY A 127 21.48 8.45 -4.82
C GLY A 127 21.85 7.12 -4.15
N GLU A 128 20.87 6.24 -3.93
CA GLU A 128 21.06 4.89 -3.41
C GLU A 128 21.28 3.92 -4.59
N ALA A 129 22.49 3.41 -4.75
CA ALA A 129 22.91 2.72 -5.98
C ALA A 129 22.03 1.50 -6.35
N GLU A 130 21.62 0.69 -5.34
CA GLU A 130 20.79 -0.50 -5.57
C GLU A 130 19.36 -0.11 -5.95
N LEU A 131 18.80 0.89 -5.26
CA LEU A 131 17.47 1.41 -5.58
C LEU A 131 17.46 2.08 -6.95
N ASP A 132 18.43 2.92 -7.26
CA ASP A 132 18.54 3.59 -8.56
C ASP A 132 18.68 2.58 -9.71
N HIS A 133 19.45 1.49 -9.49
CA HIS A 133 19.50 0.41 -10.45
C HIS A 133 18.13 -0.24 -10.69
N PHE A 134 17.39 -0.53 -9.61
CA PHE A 134 16.03 -1.07 -9.71
C PHE A 134 15.07 -0.09 -10.39
N LEU A 135 15.12 1.21 -10.06
CA LEU A 135 14.27 2.22 -10.69
C LEU A 135 14.43 2.25 -12.22
N ILE A 136 15.64 2.00 -12.72
CA ILE A 136 15.94 1.95 -14.16
C ILE A 136 15.54 0.61 -14.78
N THR A 137 15.80 -0.52 -14.10
CA THR A 137 15.73 -1.84 -14.74
C THR A 137 14.47 -2.64 -14.41
N GLY A 138 13.87 -2.41 -13.25
CA GLY A 138 12.77 -3.23 -12.71
C GLY A 138 11.45 -2.50 -12.52
N LEU A 139 11.49 -1.21 -12.21
CA LEU A 139 10.27 -0.45 -11.87
C LEU A 139 9.24 -0.44 -13.00
N SER A 140 9.69 -0.34 -14.26
CA SER A 140 8.78 -0.32 -15.41
C SER A 140 7.84 -1.52 -15.46
N ASP A 141 8.24 -2.69 -14.95
CA ASP A 141 7.38 -3.88 -14.91
C ASP A 141 6.28 -3.77 -13.84
N PHE A 142 6.51 -3.04 -12.77
CA PHE A 142 5.49 -2.70 -11.79
C PHE A 142 4.54 -1.61 -12.27
N LEU A 143 5.01 -0.69 -13.10
CA LEU A 143 4.19 0.39 -13.68
C LEU A 143 3.30 -0.07 -14.83
N LYS A 144 3.58 -1.21 -15.45
CA LYS A 144 2.70 -1.79 -16.48
C LYS A 144 1.42 -2.30 -15.87
N GLY A 145 0.27 -1.82 -16.28
CA GLY A 145 -1.05 -2.31 -15.84
C GLY A 145 -1.86 -1.23 -15.16
N ALA A 146 -2.46 -1.52 -14.01
CA ALA A 146 -3.51 -0.73 -13.41
C ALA A 146 -3.25 0.79 -13.37
N ASP A 147 -4.11 1.53 -14.04
CA ASP A 147 -4.32 2.93 -13.66
C ASP A 147 -4.98 2.95 -12.28
N PRO A 148 -4.39 3.57 -11.25
CA PRO A 148 -5.00 3.67 -9.94
C PRO A 148 -6.44 4.23 -9.97
N ARG A 149 -6.76 5.09 -10.95
CA ARG A 149 -8.12 5.63 -11.13
C ARG A 149 -9.16 4.56 -11.41
N GLU A 150 -8.79 3.51 -12.14
CA GLU A 150 -9.69 2.40 -12.47
C GLU A 150 -10.01 1.53 -11.25
N LEU A 151 -9.15 1.54 -10.24
CA LEU A 151 -9.34 0.78 -9.00
C LEU A 151 -10.21 1.52 -7.97
N ARG A 152 -10.33 2.84 -8.09
CA ARG A 152 -11.09 3.66 -7.15
C ARG A 152 -12.49 3.12 -6.81
N PRO A 153 -13.30 2.58 -7.75
CA PRO A 153 -14.62 2.05 -7.43
C PRO A 153 -14.60 0.79 -6.55
N PHE A 154 -13.46 0.11 -6.47
CA PHE A 154 -13.28 -1.15 -5.75
C PHE A 154 -12.58 -1.00 -4.39
N LEU A 155 -12.17 0.22 -4.06
CA LEU A 155 -11.51 0.53 -2.80
C LEU A 155 -12.51 1.24 -1.88
N GLY A 156 -12.64 0.74 -0.65
CA GLY A 156 -13.41 1.37 0.41
C GLY A 156 -12.67 2.56 1.03
N ALA A 157 -12.53 2.57 2.35
CA ALA A 157 -11.78 3.62 3.03
C ALA A 157 -10.33 3.64 2.54
N THR A 158 -9.94 4.72 1.86
CA THR A 158 -8.60 4.82 1.26
C THR A 158 -7.86 6.01 1.87
N THR A 159 -6.64 5.75 2.38
CA THR A 159 -5.79 6.76 3.00
C THR A 159 -4.39 6.70 2.43
N VAL A 160 -3.84 7.83 2.04
CA VAL A 160 -2.44 8.01 1.68
C VAL A 160 -1.73 8.77 2.80
N ILE A 161 -0.68 8.17 3.33
CA ILE A 161 0.20 8.78 4.34
C ILE A 161 1.52 9.12 3.67
N HIS A 162 1.93 10.38 3.74
CA HIS A 162 3.19 10.82 3.15
C HIS A 162 3.94 11.77 4.09
N SER A 163 5.21 11.99 3.82
CA SER A 163 6.06 12.97 4.51
C SER A 163 6.36 14.17 3.60
N ASP A 164 6.60 15.32 4.20
CA ASP A 164 7.02 16.54 3.49
C ASP A 164 8.52 16.59 3.18
N ASN A 165 9.30 15.63 3.70
CA ASN A 165 10.75 15.56 3.54
C ASN A 165 11.25 14.17 3.08
N ASP A 166 10.41 13.39 2.41
CA ASP A 166 10.79 12.07 1.89
C ASP A 166 11.88 12.21 0.80
N PRO A 167 13.09 11.64 1.02
CA PRO A 167 14.18 11.77 0.06
C PRO A 167 14.09 10.76 -1.10
N LEU A 168 13.24 9.74 -1.01
CA LEU A 168 13.13 8.65 -1.97
C LEU A 168 11.91 8.78 -2.88
N VAL A 169 10.77 9.16 -2.30
CA VAL A 169 9.51 9.36 -3.02
C VAL A 169 9.09 10.82 -2.88
N PRO A 170 9.21 11.63 -3.94
CA PRO A 170 8.76 13.01 -3.90
C PRO A 170 7.30 13.12 -3.44
N GLN A 171 7.01 14.10 -2.60
CA GLN A 171 5.67 14.33 -2.05
C GLN A 171 4.58 14.33 -3.13
N GLU A 172 4.87 14.94 -4.28
CA GLU A 172 3.94 15.04 -5.41
C GLU A 172 3.55 13.65 -5.93
N ALA A 173 4.47 12.69 -5.94
CA ALA A 173 4.18 11.33 -6.40
C ALA A 173 3.15 10.62 -5.50
N SER A 174 3.23 10.81 -4.18
CA SER A 174 2.24 10.29 -3.23
C SER A 174 0.90 11.02 -3.35
N LEU A 175 0.92 12.33 -3.54
CA LEU A 175 -0.29 13.13 -3.74
C LEU A 175 -1.01 12.79 -5.06
N ASP A 176 -0.27 12.47 -6.12
CA ASP A 176 -0.84 12.00 -7.39
C ASP A 176 -1.57 10.66 -7.22
N VAL A 177 -1.01 9.74 -6.42
CA VAL A 177 -1.70 8.49 -6.05
C VAL A 177 -2.96 8.78 -5.25
N ALA A 178 -2.89 9.67 -4.26
CA ALA A 178 -4.05 10.06 -3.45
C ALA A 178 -5.17 10.63 -4.33
N ALA A 179 -4.84 11.54 -5.23
CA ALA A 179 -5.80 12.13 -6.17
C ALA A 179 -6.42 11.09 -7.11
N ALA A 180 -5.61 10.15 -7.63
CA ALA A 180 -6.08 9.10 -8.51
C ALA A 180 -7.05 8.14 -7.80
N LEU A 181 -6.75 7.75 -6.57
CA LEU A 181 -7.57 6.87 -5.76
C LEU A 181 -8.77 7.58 -5.09
N GLY A 182 -8.75 8.91 -5.01
CA GLY A 182 -9.72 9.67 -4.22
C GLY A 182 -9.56 9.45 -2.72
N ALA A 183 -8.31 9.30 -2.27
CA ALA A 183 -7.94 8.96 -0.92
C ALA A 183 -7.93 10.19 0.02
N ASP A 184 -8.19 9.95 1.30
CA ASP A 184 -7.84 10.89 2.35
C ASP A 184 -6.31 11.00 2.47
N VAL A 185 -5.81 12.20 2.76
CA VAL A 185 -4.38 12.46 2.84
C VAL A 185 -3.98 12.77 4.27
N VAL A 186 -2.94 12.09 4.75
CA VAL A 186 -2.29 12.37 6.03
C VAL A 186 -0.84 12.75 5.78
N THR A 187 -0.46 13.97 6.12
CA THR A 187 0.92 14.42 6.09
C THR A 187 1.57 14.23 7.46
N VAL A 188 2.70 13.54 7.50
CA VAL A 188 3.53 13.38 8.70
C VAL A 188 4.82 14.18 8.51
N PRO A 189 4.92 15.38 9.10
CA PRO A 189 6.05 16.25 8.87
C PRO A 189 7.36 15.63 9.40
N GLY A 190 8.40 15.68 8.59
CA GLY A 190 9.74 15.25 8.99
C GLY A 190 9.94 13.75 9.11
N ALA A 191 9.01 12.92 8.63
CA ALA A 191 9.06 11.45 8.78
C ALA A 191 9.97 10.73 7.77
N GLY A 192 10.66 11.46 6.88
CA GLY A 192 11.51 10.87 5.85
C GLY A 192 10.72 9.92 4.97
N HIS A 193 11.29 8.77 4.65
CA HIS A 193 10.62 7.68 3.92
C HIS A 193 9.94 6.66 4.86
N PHE A 194 9.67 7.03 6.10
CA PHE A 194 9.10 6.15 7.13
C PHE A 194 9.96 4.91 7.43
N LEU A 195 11.27 5.06 7.35
CA LEU A 195 12.22 4.01 7.66
C LEU A 195 12.61 4.01 9.16
N ALA A 196 13.14 2.90 9.64
CA ALA A 196 13.72 2.85 10.98
C ALA A 196 14.90 3.84 11.13
N SER A 197 15.65 4.07 10.05
CA SER A 197 16.71 5.09 9.97
C SER A 197 16.17 6.53 10.13
N ASP A 198 14.90 6.76 9.81
CA ASP A 198 14.22 8.05 9.99
C ASP A 198 13.66 8.20 11.42
N GLY A 199 13.85 7.18 12.28
CA GLY A 199 13.32 7.16 13.64
C GLY A 199 11.88 6.64 13.74
N ILE A 200 11.33 6.07 12.69
CA ILE A 200 9.99 5.50 12.66
C ILE A 200 10.08 3.98 12.93
N THR A 201 9.63 3.56 14.12
CA THR A 201 9.72 2.16 14.58
C THR A 201 8.45 1.71 15.31
#